data_70e6fca8666f7f6a6ddcac54dd491726
#
_entry.id   70e6fca8666f7f6a6ddcac54dd491726
#
_cell.length_a   1.000
_cell.length_b   1.000
_cell.length_c   1.000
_cell.angle_alpha   90.00
_cell.angle_beta   90.00
_cell.angle_gamma   90.00
#
_symmetry.space_group_name_H-M   'P 1'
#
loop_
_entity.id
_entity.type
_entity.pdbx_description
1 polymer ?
#
loop_
_entity_poly.entity_id
_entity_poly.type
_entity_poly.pdbx_seq_one_letter_code
_entity_poly.pdbx_strand_id
1 'polypeptide(L)'
;VVFLLNFLSSTGLVSRILFQIGLIEEPTHMVQLFYNKNSIGIILVYILKGAPFAGLVILQILKSMSINKFYAARNLGAGVFSEIKYIIWPDIKNSMTKIFLILFSFSFSSYEVPFLIGPTKPRALAVKSYIDFTKNDFIYKPAAIVINIIIGLIGILSVLLILRMEDRDSESFF
;
A
#
# COMPACT_ATOMS: atom_id res chain seq x y z
N VAL A 1 -2.10 -9.33 -10.09
CA VAL A 1 -3.00 -8.26 -10.56
C VAL A 1 -4.17 -8.86 -11.33
N VAL A 2 -3.94 -9.61 -12.41
CA VAL A 2 -5.02 -10.20 -13.26
C VAL A 2 -5.99 -11.06 -12.44
N PHE A 3 -5.50 -11.88 -11.51
CA PHE A 3 -6.35 -12.65 -10.61
C PHE A 3 -7.26 -11.77 -9.76
N LEU A 4 -6.69 -10.70 -9.15
CA LEU A 4 -7.48 -9.74 -8.37
C LEU A 4 -8.51 -9.00 -9.23
N LEU A 5 -8.15 -8.66 -10.46
CA LEU A 5 -9.09 -8.05 -11.42
C LEU A 5 -10.27 -8.97 -11.73
N ASN A 6 -10.00 -10.23 -12.04
CA ASN A 6 -11.07 -11.20 -12.30
C ASN A 6 -11.93 -11.48 -11.08
N PHE A 7 -11.33 -11.43 -9.88
CA PHE A 7 -12.04 -11.65 -8.62
C PHE A 7 -12.94 -10.47 -8.23
N LEU A 8 -12.47 -9.25 -8.53
CA LEU A 8 -13.14 -7.99 -8.19
C LEU A 8 -13.89 -7.35 -9.37
N SER A 9 -13.86 -7.97 -10.56
CA SER A 9 -14.60 -7.47 -11.73
C SER A 9 -16.12 -7.55 -11.54
N SER A 10 -16.87 -6.86 -12.40
CA SER A 10 -18.33 -6.89 -12.38
C SER A 10 -18.93 -8.31 -12.54
N THR A 11 -18.18 -9.19 -13.21
CA THR A 11 -18.52 -10.61 -13.39
C THR A 11 -17.82 -11.52 -12.38
N GLY A 12 -17.03 -10.95 -11.47
CA GLY A 12 -16.20 -11.66 -10.50
C GLY A 12 -16.98 -12.31 -9.36
N LEU A 13 -16.29 -13.15 -8.60
CA LEU A 13 -16.90 -13.86 -7.47
C LEU A 13 -17.43 -12.88 -6.41
N VAL A 14 -16.72 -11.79 -6.15
CA VAL A 14 -17.12 -10.81 -5.12
C VAL A 14 -18.41 -10.10 -5.50
N SER A 15 -18.55 -9.67 -6.76
CA SER A 15 -19.77 -9.01 -7.23
C SER A 15 -20.99 -9.95 -7.19
N ARG A 16 -20.80 -11.23 -7.50
CA ARG A 16 -21.87 -12.25 -7.42
C ARG A 16 -22.30 -12.51 -5.97
N ILE A 17 -21.34 -12.61 -5.05
CA ILE A 17 -21.63 -12.81 -3.62
C ILE A 17 -22.37 -11.59 -3.06
N LEU A 18 -21.90 -10.38 -3.35
CA LEU A 18 -22.53 -9.14 -2.87
C LEU A 18 -23.94 -8.94 -3.45
N PHE A 19 -24.15 -9.34 -4.70
CA PHE A 19 -25.47 -9.36 -5.32
C PHE A 19 -26.42 -10.38 -4.63
N GLN A 20 -25.92 -11.61 -4.36
CA GLN A 20 -26.72 -12.62 -3.65
C GLN A 20 -27.09 -12.24 -2.21
N ILE A 21 -26.24 -11.46 -1.53
CA ILE A 21 -26.52 -10.97 -0.17
C ILE A 21 -27.44 -9.71 -0.20
N GLY A 22 -27.77 -9.20 -1.41
CA GLY A 22 -28.63 -8.03 -1.56
C GLY A 22 -27.97 -6.69 -1.22
N LEU A 23 -26.64 -6.65 -1.15
CA LEU A 23 -25.87 -5.42 -0.86
C LEU A 23 -25.66 -4.55 -2.12
N ILE A 24 -25.88 -5.10 -3.31
CA ILE A 24 -25.74 -4.39 -4.59
C ILE A 24 -26.93 -4.74 -5.46
N GLU A 25 -27.60 -3.71 -5.99
CA GLU A 25 -28.78 -3.88 -6.87
C GLU A 25 -28.41 -4.37 -8.27
N GLU A 26 -27.21 -4.00 -8.76
CA GLU A 26 -26.68 -4.44 -10.05
C GLU A 26 -25.17 -4.72 -10.00
N PRO A 27 -24.68 -5.77 -10.66
CA PRO A 27 -23.23 -6.09 -10.76
C PRO A 27 -22.42 -4.98 -11.45
N THR A 28 -23.05 -4.13 -12.26
CA THR A 28 -22.45 -3.02 -12.98
C THR A 28 -21.94 -1.91 -12.06
N HIS A 29 -22.47 -1.76 -10.85
CA HIS A 29 -21.99 -0.79 -9.86
C HIS A 29 -20.53 -1.02 -9.44
N MET A 30 -20.06 -2.27 -9.49
CA MET A 30 -18.64 -2.59 -9.20
C MET A 30 -17.67 -2.07 -10.28
N VAL A 31 -18.08 -2.00 -11.55
CA VAL A 31 -17.25 -1.44 -12.63
C VAL A 31 -16.95 0.03 -12.36
N GLN A 32 -17.91 0.77 -11.82
CA GLN A 32 -17.74 2.18 -11.51
C GLN A 32 -16.70 2.42 -10.39
N LEU A 33 -16.49 1.47 -9.47
CA LEU A 33 -15.47 1.53 -8.43
C LEU A 33 -14.03 1.44 -8.99
N PHE A 34 -13.82 0.64 -10.04
CA PHE A 34 -12.47 0.37 -10.58
C PHE A 34 -12.04 1.39 -11.63
N TYR A 35 -12.94 1.80 -12.53
CA TYR A 35 -12.62 2.72 -13.63
C TYR A 35 -13.01 4.17 -13.34
N ASN A 36 -13.32 4.49 -12.08
CA ASN A 36 -13.75 5.83 -11.69
C ASN A 36 -12.57 6.81 -11.61
N LYS A 37 -12.84 8.10 -11.88
CA LYS A 37 -11.88 9.20 -11.74
C LYS A 37 -11.25 9.29 -10.34
N ASN A 38 -11.92 8.79 -9.32
CA ASN A 38 -11.45 8.80 -7.93
C ASN A 38 -10.37 7.74 -7.62
N SER A 39 -10.02 6.86 -8.57
CA SER A 39 -8.94 5.87 -8.41
C SER A 39 -9.04 4.95 -7.17
N ILE A 40 -10.23 4.83 -6.57
CA ILE A 40 -10.46 4.02 -5.35
C ILE A 40 -10.09 2.56 -5.58
N GLY A 41 -10.40 2.02 -6.77
CA GLY A 41 -10.02 0.65 -7.13
C GLY A 41 -8.51 0.41 -7.13
N ILE A 42 -7.73 1.40 -7.59
CA ILE A 42 -6.25 1.33 -7.57
C ILE A 42 -5.75 1.22 -6.12
N ILE A 43 -6.26 2.10 -5.24
CA ILE A 43 -5.89 2.12 -3.82
C ILE A 43 -6.23 0.78 -3.16
N LEU A 44 -7.43 0.25 -3.40
CA LEU A 44 -7.88 -1.03 -2.83
C LEU A 44 -6.99 -2.20 -3.29
N VAL A 45 -6.61 -2.25 -4.56
CA VAL A 45 -5.70 -3.29 -5.07
C VAL A 45 -4.31 -3.18 -4.43
N TYR A 46 -3.77 -1.96 -4.24
CA TYR A 46 -2.49 -1.79 -3.55
C TYR A 46 -2.55 -2.15 -2.07
N ILE A 47 -3.65 -1.84 -1.37
CA ILE A 47 -3.86 -2.29 0.01
C ILE A 47 -3.87 -3.83 0.07
N LEU A 48 -4.63 -4.50 -0.81
CA LEU A 48 -4.69 -5.96 -0.85
C LEU A 48 -3.33 -6.60 -1.20
N LYS A 49 -2.56 -6.01 -2.11
CA LYS A 49 -1.19 -6.46 -2.44
C LYS A 49 -0.20 -6.23 -1.30
N GLY A 50 -0.32 -5.10 -0.61
CA GLY A 50 0.58 -4.71 0.46
C GLY A 50 0.27 -5.35 1.81
N ALA A 51 -0.98 -5.72 2.07
CA ALA A 51 -1.41 -6.27 3.34
C ALA A 51 -0.64 -7.53 3.80
N PRO A 52 -0.36 -8.54 2.94
CA PRO A 52 0.44 -9.69 3.33
C PRO A 52 1.86 -9.30 3.75
N PHE A 53 2.51 -8.40 3.02
CA PHE A 53 3.84 -7.90 3.37
C PHE A 53 3.83 -7.17 4.71
N ALA A 54 2.91 -6.23 4.90
CA ALA A 54 2.76 -5.51 6.17
C ALA A 54 2.48 -6.46 7.33
N GLY A 55 1.59 -7.45 7.12
CA GLY A 55 1.27 -8.47 8.11
C GLY A 55 2.47 -9.32 8.52
N LEU A 56 3.31 -9.74 7.57
CA LEU A 56 4.53 -10.50 7.86
C LEU A 56 5.54 -9.67 8.67
N VAL A 57 5.75 -8.40 8.33
CA VAL A 57 6.66 -7.53 9.07
C VAL A 57 6.15 -7.29 10.49
N ILE A 58 4.86 -7.00 10.67
CA ILE A 58 4.25 -6.82 11.99
C ILE A 58 4.37 -8.11 12.81
N LEU A 59 4.11 -9.27 12.21
CA LEU A 59 4.26 -10.56 12.87
C LEU A 59 5.69 -10.79 13.34
N GLN A 60 6.69 -10.43 12.53
CA GLN A 60 8.11 -10.53 12.89
C GLN A 60 8.44 -9.65 14.11
N ILE A 61 7.92 -8.42 14.15
CA ILE A 61 8.10 -7.50 15.27
C ILE A 61 7.49 -8.10 16.54
N LEU A 62 6.25 -8.58 16.46
CA LEU A 62 5.57 -9.21 17.59
C LEU A 62 6.32 -10.42 18.13
N LYS A 63 6.91 -11.23 17.25
CA LYS A 63 7.72 -12.40 17.66
C LYS A 63 9.06 -12.01 18.30
N SER A 64 9.61 -10.85 17.97
CA SER A 64 10.86 -10.36 18.58
C SER A 64 10.67 -9.70 19.95
N MET A 65 9.44 -9.41 20.34
CA MET A 65 9.14 -8.81 21.64
C MET A 65 9.44 -9.76 22.79
N SER A 66 10.09 -9.24 23.83
CA SER A 66 10.36 -10.02 25.05
C SER A 66 9.05 -10.36 25.79
N ILE A 67 8.81 -11.64 26.01
CA ILE A 67 7.64 -12.10 26.77
C ILE A 67 7.62 -11.58 28.22
N ASN A 68 8.80 -11.25 28.77
CA ASN A 68 8.92 -10.72 30.14
C ASN A 68 8.23 -9.35 30.29
N LYS A 69 8.15 -8.53 29.25
CA LYS A 69 7.39 -7.26 29.28
C LYS A 69 5.91 -7.52 29.55
N PHE A 70 5.35 -8.57 28.98
CA PHE A 70 3.94 -8.93 29.15
C PHE A 70 3.68 -9.50 30.55
N TYR A 71 4.57 -10.36 31.06
CA TYR A 71 4.45 -10.89 32.43
C TYR A 71 4.55 -9.77 33.48
N ALA A 72 5.50 -8.84 33.32
CA ALA A 72 5.61 -7.69 34.22
C ALA A 72 4.34 -6.82 34.22
N ALA A 73 3.79 -6.55 33.03
CA ALA A 73 2.56 -5.77 32.92
C ALA A 73 1.35 -6.46 33.59
N ARG A 74 1.22 -7.78 33.40
CA ARG A 74 0.14 -8.57 34.03
C ARG A 74 0.26 -8.63 35.54
N ASN A 75 1.48 -8.75 36.07
CA ASN A 75 1.72 -8.71 37.51
C ASN A 75 1.33 -7.35 38.12
N LEU A 76 1.36 -6.26 37.33
CA LEU A 76 0.88 -4.93 37.71
C LEU A 76 -0.62 -4.74 37.47
N GLY A 77 -1.35 -5.80 37.07
CA GLY A 77 -2.81 -5.73 36.84
C GLY A 77 -3.20 -5.20 35.46
N ALA A 78 -2.28 -5.15 34.48
CA ALA A 78 -2.60 -4.69 33.13
C ALA A 78 -3.50 -5.71 32.40
N GLY A 79 -4.63 -5.22 31.87
CA GLY A 79 -5.49 -5.97 30.98
C GLY A 79 -4.99 -5.94 29.53
N VAL A 80 -5.57 -6.78 28.67
CA VAL A 80 -5.18 -6.94 27.24
C VAL A 80 -5.16 -5.61 26.50
N PHE A 81 -6.11 -4.73 26.73
CA PHE A 81 -6.15 -3.41 26.08
C PHE A 81 -4.95 -2.52 26.48
N SER A 82 -4.54 -2.59 27.75
CA SER A 82 -3.36 -1.88 28.26
C SER A 82 -2.07 -2.45 27.65
N GLU A 83 -1.96 -3.77 27.51
CA GLU A 83 -0.84 -4.42 26.82
C GLU A 83 -0.72 -3.94 25.37
N ILE A 84 -1.83 -3.91 24.62
CA ILE A 84 -1.85 -3.41 23.24
C ILE A 84 -1.42 -1.95 23.18
N LYS A 85 -1.97 -1.10 24.02
CA LYS A 85 -1.76 0.35 23.97
C LYS A 85 -0.36 0.78 24.43
N TYR A 86 0.19 0.13 25.47
CA TYR A 86 1.43 0.60 26.11
C TYR A 86 2.66 -0.27 25.80
N ILE A 87 2.49 -1.50 25.33
CA ILE A 87 3.60 -2.40 24.97
C ILE A 87 3.66 -2.58 23.46
N ILE A 88 2.57 -3.05 22.84
CA ILE A 88 2.57 -3.43 21.42
C ILE A 88 2.60 -2.21 20.51
N TRP A 89 1.71 -1.24 20.76
CA TRP A 89 1.55 -0.08 19.89
C TRP A 89 2.81 0.79 19.75
N PRO A 90 3.55 1.12 20.83
CA PRO A 90 4.78 1.90 20.70
C PRO A 90 5.85 1.21 19.84
N ASP A 91 6.05 -0.10 20.01
CA ASP A 91 7.04 -0.87 19.27
C ASP A 91 6.65 -1.02 17.77
N ILE A 92 5.34 -1.14 17.47
CA ILE A 92 4.85 -1.26 16.09
C ILE A 92 4.78 0.09 15.37
N LYS A 93 4.43 1.17 16.05
CA LYS A 93 4.16 2.49 15.47
C LYS A 93 5.26 2.97 14.52
N ASN A 94 6.51 2.93 14.96
CA ASN A 94 7.65 3.37 14.16
C ASN A 94 7.84 2.49 12.93
N SER A 95 7.68 1.18 13.09
CA SER A 95 7.77 0.22 11.99
C SER A 95 6.63 0.36 11.00
N MET A 96 5.42 0.70 11.44
CA MET A 96 4.29 0.96 10.54
C MET A 96 4.56 2.13 9.60
N THR A 97 5.22 3.18 10.08
CA THR A 97 5.59 4.32 9.21
C THR A 97 6.62 3.89 8.16
N LYS A 98 7.61 3.08 8.54
CA LYS A 98 8.61 2.52 7.61
C LYS A 98 7.94 1.63 6.56
N ILE A 99 7.04 0.72 6.98
CA ILE A 99 6.24 -0.14 6.09
C ILE A 99 5.41 0.71 5.12
N PHE A 100 4.74 1.74 5.62
CA PHE A 100 3.94 2.64 4.80
C PHE A 100 4.79 3.33 3.72
N LEU A 101 5.96 3.87 4.06
CA LEU A 101 6.86 4.52 3.11
C LEU A 101 7.37 3.55 2.04
N ILE A 102 7.70 2.30 2.42
CA ILE A 102 8.10 1.25 1.47
C ILE A 102 6.96 0.94 0.50
N LEU A 103 5.76 0.67 1.02
CA LEU A 103 4.59 0.36 0.20
C LEU A 103 4.15 1.54 -0.67
N PHE A 104 4.26 2.76 -0.15
CA PHE A 104 3.99 3.98 -0.90
C PHE A 104 4.96 4.13 -2.08
N SER A 105 6.26 4.01 -1.83
CA SER A 105 7.30 4.10 -2.86
C SER A 105 7.08 3.05 -3.96
N PHE A 106 6.81 1.81 -3.56
CA PHE A 106 6.50 0.72 -4.49
C PHE A 106 5.24 1.02 -5.32
N SER A 107 4.15 1.42 -4.67
CA SER A 107 2.87 1.70 -5.34
C SER A 107 2.98 2.90 -6.28
N PHE A 108 3.73 3.93 -5.88
CA PHE A 108 3.92 5.14 -6.68
C PHE A 108 4.74 4.88 -7.95
N SER A 109 5.72 3.99 -7.86
CA SER A 109 6.58 3.62 -9.00
C SER A 109 5.92 2.59 -9.93
N SER A 110 4.93 1.84 -9.45
CA SER A 110 4.30 0.76 -10.20
C SER A 110 3.32 1.30 -11.25
N TYR A 111 3.45 0.83 -12.49
CA TYR A 111 2.54 1.18 -13.58
C TYR A 111 1.46 0.11 -13.84
N GLU A 112 1.68 -1.15 -13.43
CA GLU A 112 0.85 -2.30 -13.79
C GLU A 112 -0.62 -2.14 -13.37
N VAL A 113 -0.85 -1.76 -12.11
CA VAL A 113 -2.22 -1.63 -11.57
C VAL A 113 -2.94 -0.44 -12.21
N PRO A 114 -2.38 0.79 -12.22
CA PRO A 114 -3.04 1.92 -12.85
C PRO A 114 -3.20 1.77 -14.37
N PHE A 115 -2.35 0.99 -15.05
CA PHE A 115 -2.49 0.70 -16.47
C PHE A 115 -3.72 -0.15 -16.77
N LEU A 116 -4.00 -1.14 -15.90
CA LEU A 116 -5.08 -2.10 -16.10
C LEU A 116 -6.45 -1.56 -15.65
N ILE A 117 -6.49 -0.81 -14.54
CA ILE A 117 -7.76 -0.39 -13.92
C ILE A 117 -7.90 1.12 -13.71
N GLY A 118 -6.85 1.87 -14.04
CA GLY A 118 -6.86 3.32 -13.88
C GLY A 118 -7.69 4.03 -14.95
N PRO A 119 -8.15 5.27 -14.65
CA PRO A 119 -8.85 6.10 -15.61
C PRO A 119 -7.92 6.51 -16.75
N THR A 120 -8.51 6.68 -17.94
CA THR A 120 -7.75 7.15 -19.13
C THR A 120 -7.36 8.63 -18.99
N LYS A 121 -8.12 9.42 -18.24
CA LYS A 121 -7.87 10.83 -17.92
C LYS A 121 -8.44 11.17 -16.54
N PRO A 122 -7.64 11.66 -15.58
CA PRO A 122 -6.17 11.80 -15.63
C PRO A 122 -5.46 10.45 -15.56
N ARG A 123 -4.31 10.32 -16.23
CA ARG A 123 -3.46 9.11 -16.16
C ARG A 123 -2.46 9.21 -15.02
N ALA A 124 -2.19 8.08 -14.35
CA ALA A 124 -1.09 7.98 -13.41
C ALA A 124 0.26 8.27 -14.09
N LEU A 125 1.18 8.93 -13.38
CA LEU A 125 2.49 9.35 -13.93
C LEU A 125 3.29 8.16 -14.48
N ALA A 126 3.35 7.05 -13.75
CA ALA A 126 4.06 5.85 -14.18
C ALA A 126 3.47 5.27 -15.49
N VAL A 127 2.13 5.27 -15.62
CA VAL A 127 1.46 4.83 -16.85
C VAL A 127 1.75 5.77 -18.01
N LYS A 128 1.73 7.09 -17.76
CA LYS A 128 2.05 8.07 -18.80
C LYS A 128 3.48 7.91 -19.29
N SER A 129 4.44 7.75 -18.37
CA SER A 129 5.84 7.52 -18.71
C SER A 129 5.99 6.25 -19.56
N TYR A 130 5.38 5.14 -19.17
CA TYR A 130 5.43 3.89 -19.92
C TYR A 130 4.89 4.05 -21.34
N ILE A 131 3.71 4.66 -21.50
CA ILE A 131 3.09 4.86 -22.81
C ILE A 131 3.93 5.80 -23.67
N ASP A 132 4.45 6.90 -23.13
CA ASP A 132 5.24 7.86 -23.89
C ASP A 132 6.61 7.28 -24.28
N PHE A 133 7.19 6.40 -23.46
CA PHE A 133 8.44 5.71 -23.76
C PHE A 133 8.29 4.64 -24.85
N THR A 134 7.15 3.94 -24.88
CA THR A 134 6.86 2.86 -25.85
C THR A 134 6.38 3.35 -27.20
N LYS A 135 6.06 4.64 -27.35
CA LYS A 135 5.75 5.23 -28.66
C LYS A 135 6.96 5.20 -29.58
N ASN A 136 6.71 4.96 -30.88
CA ASN A 136 7.75 4.98 -31.90
C ASN A 136 8.30 6.37 -32.18
N ASP A 137 7.59 7.43 -31.76
CA ASP A 137 8.00 8.81 -31.97
C ASP A 137 8.97 9.28 -30.88
N PHE A 138 10.16 9.69 -31.27
CA PHE A 138 11.21 10.17 -30.38
C PHE A 138 10.87 11.45 -29.62
N ILE A 139 9.92 12.24 -30.09
CA ILE A 139 9.47 13.50 -29.45
C ILE A 139 8.93 13.25 -28.03
N TYR A 140 8.32 12.08 -27.76
CA TYR A 140 7.73 11.77 -26.47
C TYR A 140 8.72 11.19 -25.43
N LYS A 141 9.88 10.66 -25.88
CA LYS A 141 10.86 10.02 -25.00
C LYS A 141 11.46 10.93 -23.94
N PRO A 142 11.82 12.21 -24.23
CA PRO A 142 12.34 13.12 -23.21
C PRO A 142 11.36 13.35 -22.07
N ALA A 143 10.06 13.49 -22.38
CA ALA A 143 9.00 13.67 -21.37
C ALA A 143 8.89 12.42 -20.46
N ALA A 144 8.97 11.22 -21.04
CA ALA A 144 8.96 9.97 -20.28
C ALA A 144 10.17 9.86 -19.34
N ILE A 145 11.36 10.24 -19.80
CA ILE A 145 12.58 10.24 -18.98
C ILE A 145 12.45 11.20 -17.80
N VAL A 146 11.95 12.42 -18.03
CA VAL A 146 11.72 13.40 -16.95
C VAL A 146 10.74 12.86 -15.91
N ILE A 147 9.64 12.23 -16.33
CA ILE A 147 8.67 11.63 -15.42
C ILE A 147 9.34 10.52 -14.59
N ASN A 148 10.16 9.67 -15.20
CA ASN A 148 10.87 8.60 -14.48
C ASN A 148 11.88 9.15 -13.47
N ILE A 149 12.57 10.25 -13.79
CA ILE A 149 13.46 10.94 -12.85
C ILE A 149 12.65 11.45 -11.63
N ILE A 150 11.50 12.07 -11.86
CA ILE A 150 10.62 12.55 -10.77
C ILE A 150 10.17 11.38 -9.90
N ILE A 151 9.72 10.27 -10.49
CA ILE A 151 9.32 9.07 -9.75
C ILE A 151 10.50 8.54 -8.93
N GLY A 152 11.71 8.47 -9.52
CA GLY A 152 12.92 8.03 -8.86
C GLY A 152 13.31 8.93 -7.68
N LEU A 153 13.22 10.25 -7.83
CA LEU A 153 13.48 11.22 -6.76
C LEU A 153 12.52 11.04 -5.58
N ILE A 154 11.24 10.79 -5.84
CA ILE A 154 10.26 10.51 -4.77
C ILE A 154 10.61 9.20 -4.06
N GLY A 155 11.04 8.17 -4.80
CA GLY A 155 11.53 6.92 -4.22
C GLY A 155 12.75 7.13 -3.31
N ILE A 156 13.75 7.85 -3.78
CA ILE A 156 14.96 8.19 -3.00
C ILE A 156 14.58 8.98 -1.74
N LEU A 157 13.71 9.98 -1.86
CA LEU A 157 13.24 10.77 -0.72
C LEU A 157 12.57 9.87 0.34
N SER A 158 11.76 8.91 -0.08
CA SER A 158 11.12 7.95 0.82
C SER A 158 12.15 7.10 1.58
N VAL A 159 13.21 6.63 0.90
CA VAL A 159 14.30 5.88 1.52
C VAL A 159 15.08 6.76 2.52
N LEU A 160 15.39 7.99 2.17
CA LEU A 160 16.08 8.94 3.07
C LEU A 160 15.26 9.23 4.33
N LEU A 161 13.93 9.32 4.20
CA LEU A 161 13.05 9.47 5.35
C LEU A 161 13.07 8.25 6.26
N ILE A 162 13.10 7.03 5.70
CA ILE A 162 13.23 5.79 6.48
C ILE A 162 14.54 5.77 7.26
N LEU A 163 15.66 6.08 6.61
CA LEU A 163 16.99 6.11 7.25
C LEU A 163 17.04 7.13 8.39
N ARG A 164 16.51 8.34 8.19
CA ARG A 164 16.45 9.36 9.26
C ARG A 164 15.60 8.95 10.46
N MET A 165 14.54 8.17 10.22
CA MET A 165 13.72 7.62 11.30
C MET A 165 14.47 6.54 12.09
N GLU A 166 15.31 5.76 11.43
CA GLU A 166 16.12 4.72 12.07
C GLU A 166 17.20 5.31 12.97
N ASP A 167 17.91 6.36 12.51
CA ASP A 167 18.90 7.07 13.30
C ASP A 167 18.29 7.66 14.59
N ARG A 168 17.10 8.26 14.49
CA ARG A 168 16.39 8.82 15.65
C ARG A 168 15.96 7.77 16.68
N ASP A 169 15.57 6.57 16.19
CA ASP A 169 15.19 5.47 17.08
C ASP A 169 16.42 4.93 17.84
N SER A 170 17.61 4.92 17.22
CA SER A 170 18.85 4.48 17.85
C SER A 170 19.36 5.46 18.93
N GLU A 171 19.22 6.77 18.71
CA GLU A 171 19.60 7.79 19.69
C GLU A 171 18.68 7.85 20.92
N SER A 172 17.45 7.37 20.82
CA SER A 172 16.51 7.37 21.96
C SER A 172 16.74 6.24 22.97
N PHE A 173 17.68 5.34 22.71
CA PHE A 173 18.05 4.22 23.60
C PHE A 173 19.31 4.48 24.44
N PHE A 174 19.93 5.62 24.30
CA PHE A 174 21.05 6.13 25.15
C PHE A 174 20.58 7.32 25.99
#